data_8ef14a77dffff704ef331ba9c2981e34
#
_entry.id   8ef14a77dffff704ef331ba9c2981e34
#
_cell.length_a   1.000
_cell.length_b   1.000
_cell.length_c   1.000
_cell.angle_alpha   90.00
_cell.angle_beta   90.00
_cell.angle_gamma   90.00
#
_symmetry.space_group_name_H-M   'P 1'
#
loop_
_entity.id
_entity.type
_entity.pdbx_description
1 polymer ?
#
loop_
_entity_poly.entity_id
_entity_poly.type
_entity_poly.pdbx_seq_one_letter_code
_entity_poly.pdbx_strand_id
1 'polypeptide(L)'
;FKNETRNRSWIKSFLKKPLDERLFIADDMRSKSKSANSNKPENIMDTNPKAIEESVIKNEIDILIHGHTHRPEVKYFANGSVKVVLGSWEDKGWVFEYDSNHFDLRSFVI
;
A
#
# COMPACT_ATOMS: atom_id res chain seq x y z
N PHE A 1 2.38 -13.39 -13.11
CA PHE A 1 1.66 -12.11 -13.02
C PHE A 1 2.61 -10.92 -12.93
N LYS A 2 3.27 -10.72 -11.79
CA LYS A 2 4.21 -9.61 -11.59
C LYS A 2 5.39 -9.63 -12.56
N ASN A 3 5.89 -10.80 -12.92
CA ASN A 3 7.02 -10.93 -13.83
C ASN A 3 6.64 -10.64 -15.28
N GLU A 4 5.45 -11.05 -15.70
CA GLU A 4 4.94 -10.77 -17.05
C GLU A 4 4.71 -9.28 -17.26
N THR A 5 3.99 -8.62 -16.36
CA THR A 5 3.66 -7.19 -16.47
C THR A 5 4.86 -6.25 -16.36
N ARG A 6 6.00 -6.75 -15.87
CA ARG A 6 7.29 -6.02 -15.83
C ARG A 6 8.19 -6.30 -17.04
N ASN A 7 7.85 -7.28 -17.85
CA ASN A 7 8.61 -7.64 -19.04
C ASN A 7 8.41 -6.59 -20.14
N ARG A 8 9.50 -6.03 -20.66
CA ARG A 8 9.47 -5.00 -21.71
C ARG A 8 8.80 -5.47 -23.00
N SER A 9 9.00 -6.72 -23.39
CA SER A 9 8.37 -7.29 -24.58
C SER A 9 6.87 -7.42 -24.40
N TRP A 10 6.43 -7.89 -23.23
CA TRP A 10 5.02 -7.96 -22.88
C TRP A 10 4.36 -6.57 -22.89
N ILE A 11 5.01 -5.58 -22.26
CA ILE A 11 4.51 -4.19 -22.22
C ILE A 11 4.34 -3.63 -23.64
N LYS A 12 5.35 -3.79 -24.50
CA LYS A 12 5.26 -3.34 -25.90
C LYS A 12 4.12 -4.01 -26.66
N SER A 13 3.96 -5.32 -26.50
CA SER A 13 2.87 -6.08 -27.10
C SER A 13 1.49 -5.63 -26.59
N PHE A 14 1.36 -5.47 -25.30
CA PHE A 14 0.13 -4.99 -24.65
C PHE A 14 -0.27 -3.59 -25.14
N LEU A 15 0.67 -2.65 -25.22
CA LEU A 15 0.41 -1.28 -25.66
C LEU A 15 0.01 -1.18 -27.15
N LYS A 16 0.32 -2.18 -27.98
CA LYS A 16 -0.11 -2.24 -29.38
C LYS A 16 -1.56 -2.68 -29.55
N LYS A 17 -2.17 -3.28 -28.52
CA LYS A 17 -3.56 -3.74 -28.57
C LYS A 17 -4.54 -2.56 -28.54
N PRO A 18 -5.73 -2.70 -29.17
CA PRO A 18 -6.81 -1.73 -29.03
C PRO A 18 -7.20 -1.48 -27.57
N LEU A 19 -7.75 -0.32 -27.27
CA LEU A 19 -8.10 0.09 -25.92
C LEU A 19 -9.09 -0.88 -25.24
N ASP A 20 -10.12 -1.31 -25.94
CA ASP A 20 -11.13 -2.26 -25.46
C ASP A 20 -10.51 -3.60 -25.05
N GLU A 21 -9.58 -4.12 -25.85
CA GLU A 21 -8.84 -5.35 -25.52
C GLU A 21 -7.93 -5.17 -24.28
N ARG A 22 -7.26 -4.03 -24.16
CA ARG A 22 -6.46 -3.70 -22.99
C ARG A 22 -7.29 -3.59 -21.73
N LEU A 23 -8.46 -2.98 -21.79
CA LEU A 23 -9.41 -2.88 -20.70
C LEU A 23 -9.91 -4.24 -20.24
N PHE A 24 -10.25 -5.12 -21.19
CA PHE A 24 -10.66 -6.49 -20.90
C PHE A 24 -9.56 -7.28 -20.16
N ILE A 25 -8.33 -7.19 -20.63
CA ILE A 25 -7.17 -7.86 -20.00
C ILE A 25 -6.95 -7.31 -18.59
N ALA A 26 -7.02 -6.00 -18.40
CA ALA A 26 -6.85 -5.36 -17.09
C ALA A 26 -7.95 -5.80 -16.10
N ASP A 27 -9.18 -5.91 -16.54
CA ASP A 27 -10.30 -6.34 -15.71
C ASP A 27 -10.19 -7.82 -15.32
N ASP A 28 -9.81 -8.68 -16.25
CA ASP A 28 -9.52 -10.10 -15.98
C ASP A 28 -8.40 -10.27 -14.95
N MET A 29 -7.31 -9.53 -15.09
CA MET A 29 -6.20 -9.52 -14.15
C MET A 29 -6.63 -9.03 -12.75
N ARG A 30 -7.45 -7.98 -12.69
CA ARG A 30 -8.01 -7.45 -11.44
C ARG A 30 -8.88 -8.48 -10.72
N SER A 31 -9.75 -9.16 -11.46
CA SER A 31 -10.63 -10.21 -10.93
C SER A 31 -9.83 -11.38 -10.37
N LYS A 32 -8.81 -11.84 -11.08
CA LYS A 32 -7.91 -12.91 -10.62
C LYS A 32 -7.12 -12.50 -9.37
N SER A 33 -6.64 -11.28 -9.32
CA SER A 33 -5.93 -10.74 -8.14
C SER A 33 -6.85 -10.66 -6.92
N LYS A 34 -8.08 -10.19 -7.10
CA LYS A 34 -9.08 -10.11 -6.04
C LYS A 34 -9.42 -11.48 -5.47
N SER A 35 -9.65 -12.48 -6.32
CA SER A 35 -9.90 -13.87 -5.91
C SER A 35 -8.72 -14.47 -5.16
N ALA A 36 -7.50 -14.26 -5.63
CA ALA A 36 -6.29 -14.75 -4.95
C ALA A 36 -6.09 -14.10 -3.57
N ASN A 37 -6.41 -12.82 -3.42
CA ASN A 37 -6.28 -12.11 -2.16
C ASN A 37 -7.38 -12.45 -1.14
N SER A 38 -8.60 -12.74 -1.59
CA SER A 38 -9.71 -13.13 -0.71
C SER A 38 -9.47 -14.44 0.06
N ASN A 39 -8.59 -15.30 -0.45
CA ASN A 39 -8.22 -16.58 0.16
C ASN A 39 -7.01 -16.50 1.10
N LYS A 40 -6.36 -15.34 1.21
CA LYS A 40 -5.20 -15.16 2.10
C LYS A 40 -5.64 -14.84 3.52
N PRO A 41 -5.00 -15.44 4.57
CA PRO A 41 -5.22 -15.03 5.95
C PRO A 41 -4.95 -13.53 6.14
N GLU A 42 -5.72 -12.91 7.01
CA GLU A 42 -5.65 -11.46 7.25
C GLU A 42 -4.27 -10.99 7.72
N ASN A 43 -3.56 -11.80 8.52
CA ASN A 43 -2.21 -11.51 9.00
C ASN A 43 -1.14 -11.50 7.89
N ILE A 44 -1.39 -12.19 6.76
CA ILE A 44 -0.48 -12.17 5.58
C ILE A 44 -0.66 -10.88 4.77
N MET A 45 -1.81 -10.23 4.88
CA MET A 45 -2.12 -8.97 4.19
C MET A 45 -1.52 -7.75 4.87
N ASP A 46 -0.95 -7.91 6.06
CA ASP A 46 -0.30 -6.84 6.82
C ASP A 46 1.22 -6.82 6.61
N THR A 47 1.85 -5.75 7.05
CA THR A 47 3.31 -5.64 7.08
C THR A 47 3.90 -6.53 8.17
N ASN A 48 5.11 -7.06 7.94
CA ASN A 48 5.86 -7.75 8.97
C ASN A 48 6.41 -6.73 9.98
N PRO A 49 5.98 -6.76 11.25
CA PRO A 49 6.39 -5.76 12.25
C PRO A 49 7.91 -5.71 12.47
N LYS A 50 8.56 -6.87 12.47
CA LYS A 50 10.01 -6.97 12.65
C LYS A 50 10.78 -6.35 11.49
N ALA A 51 10.35 -6.60 10.26
CA ALA A 51 10.97 -6.01 9.07
C ALA A 51 10.82 -4.47 9.05
N ILE A 52 9.70 -3.96 9.49
CA ILE A 52 9.45 -2.52 9.63
C ILE A 52 10.40 -1.91 10.68
N GLU A 53 10.48 -2.51 11.86
CA GLU A 53 11.35 -2.04 12.94
C GLU A 53 12.83 -2.05 12.52
N GLU A 54 13.30 -3.14 11.93
CA GLU A 54 14.65 -3.24 11.39
C GLU A 54 14.95 -2.17 10.33
N SER A 55 13.99 -1.89 9.46
CA SER A 55 14.12 -0.84 8.43
C SER A 55 14.21 0.55 9.02
N VAL A 56 13.37 0.83 10.02
CA VAL A 56 13.35 2.11 10.74
C VAL A 56 14.70 2.37 11.43
N ILE A 57 15.23 1.38 12.13
CA ILE A 57 16.52 1.46 12.83
C ILE A 57 17.68 1.60 11.83
N LYS A 58 17.72 0.73 10.82
CA LYS A 58 18.79 0.71 9.82
C LYS A 58 18.93 2.00 9.05
N ASN A 59 17.82 2.66 8.74
CA ASN A 59 17.79 3.89 7.94
C ASN A 59 17.68 5.16 8.78
N GLU A 60 17.77 5.06 10.11
CA GLU A 60 17.68 6.20 11.05
C GLU A 60 16.43 7.06 10.79
N ILE A 61 15.28 6.41 10.62
CA ILE A 61 14.01 7.05 10.29
C ILE A 61 13.33 7.55 11.57
N ASP A 62 12.92 8.81 11.60
CA ASP A 62 12.13 9.39 12.68
C ASP A 62 10.64 9.07 12.52
N ILE A 63 10.11 9.21 11.31
CA ILE A 63 8.71 8.96 11.00
C ILE A 63 8.62 8.12 9.72
N LEU A 64 7.98 6.96 9.81
CA LEU A 64 7.64 6.10 8.67
C LEU A 64 6.15 6.23 8.37
N ILE A 65 5.81 6.70 7.18
CA ILE A 65 4.43 6.82 6.72
C ILE A 65 4.20 5.83 5.58
N HIS A 66 3.16 5.02 5.67
CA HIS A 66 2.78 4.12 4.60
C HIS A 66 1.26 3.88 4.53
N GLY A 67 0.80 3.35 3.41
CA GLY A 67 -0.57 2.90 3.19
C GLY A 67 -0.62 1.40 2.86
N HIS A 68 -1.44 1.04 1.90
CA HIS A 68 -1.59 -0.31 1.32
C HIS A 68 -2.28 -1.34 2.21
N THR A 69 -1.98 -1.43 3.49
CA THR A 69 -2.60 -2.40 4.41
C THR A 69 -4.02 -2.00 4.83
N HIS A 70 -4.41 -0.75 4.61
CA HIS A 70 -5.72 -0.17 4.94
C HIS A 70 -6.09 -0.27 6.44
N ARG A 71 -5.08 -0.30 7.31
CA ARG A 71 -5.24 -0.40 8.77
C ARG A 71 -4.65 0.84 9.43
N PRO A 72 -5.43 1.93 9.55
CA PRO A 72 -4.91 3.19 10.09
C PRO A 72 -4.41 3.01 11.52
N GLU A 73 -3.19 3.42 11.74
CA GLU A 73 -2.50 3.24 13.02
C GLU A 73 -1.41 4.30 13.22
N VAL A 74 -1.21 4.71 14.45
CA VAL A 74 0.00 5.40 14.88
C VAL A 74 0.68 4.52 15.94
N LYS A 75 1.90 4.09 15.66
CA LYS A 75 2.68 3.23 16.56
C LYS A 75 4.04 3.84 16.87
N TYR A 76 4.37 3.92 18.14
CA TYR A 76 5.68 4.36 18.61
C TYR A 76 6.60 3.17 18.83
N PHE A 77 7.86 3.30 18.37
CA PHE A 77 8.92 2.33 18.63
C PHE A 77 9.73 2.72 19.86
N ALA A 78 10.45 1.76 20.44
CA ALA A 78 11.27 1.96 21.62
C ALA A 78 12.36 3.03 21.44
N ASN A 79 12.89 3.21 20.23
CA ASN A 79 13.89 4.24 19.90
C ASN A 79 13.31 5.66 19.70
N GLY A 80 12.00 5.85 19.90
CA GLY A 80 11.31 7.12 19.68
C GLY A 80 10.78 7.38 18.29
N SER A 81 11.08 6.50 17.32
CA SER A 81 10.52 6.57 15.96
C SER A 81 9.02 6.27 15.95
N VAL A 82 8.32 6.77 14.95
CA VAL A 82 6.87 6.62 14.80
C VAL A 82 6.53 6.00 13.47
N LYS A 83 5.65 5.02 13.47
CA LYS A 83 5.01 4.47 12.28
C LYS A 83 3.59 5.02 12.15
N VAL A 84 3.26 5.58 11.00
CA VAL A 84 1.92 6.06 10.65
C VAL A 84 1.39 5.27 9.45
N VAL A 85 0.24 4.66 9.61
CA VAL A 85 -0.44 3.92 8.53
C VAL A 85 -1.71 4.67 8.13
N LEU A 86 -1.82 4.99 6.85
CA LEU A 86 -3.00 5.63 6.29
C LEU A 86 -4.06 4.57 5.94
N GLY A 87 -5.35 4.91 6.14
CA GLY A 87 -6.46 4.07 5.74
C GLY A 87 -6.78 4.16 4.25
N SER A 88 -7.69 3.31 3.77
CA SER A 88 -8.21 3.36 2.41
C SER A 88 -9.14 4.56 2.20
N TRP A 89 -9.17 5.06 0.97
CA TRP A 89 -10.09 6.12 0.54
C TRP A 89 -11.31 5.50 -0.18
N GLU A 90 -12.23 4.93 0.59
CA GLU A 90 -13.47 4.35 0.10
C GLU A 90 -14.67 5.24 0.47
N ASP A 91 -15.06 5.21 1.74
CA ASP A 91 -16.12 6.04 2.33
C ASP A 91 -15.57 7.20 3.17
N LYS A 92 -14.30 7.14 3.51
CA LYS A 92 -13.55 8.17 4.26
C LYS A 92 -12.22 8.46 3.61
N GLY A 93 -11.84 9.74 3.60
CA GLY A 93 -10.48 10.15 3.31
C GLY A 93 -9.61 10.09 4.57
N TRP A 94 -8.32 9.83 4.41
CA TRP A 94 -7.34 9.82 5.49
C TRP A 94 -6.24 10.82 5.22
N VAL A 95 -5.91 11.59 6.24
CA VAL A 95 -4.88 12.63 6.16
C VAL A 95 -3.95 12.53 7.36
N PHE A 96 -2.66 12.63 7.09
CA PHE A 96 -1.63 12.82 8.11
C PHE A 96 -1.06 14.22 7.95
N GLU A 97 -1.17 15.02 9.00
CA GLU A 97 -0.58 16.34 9.09
C GLU A 97 0.62 16.32 10.02
N TYR A 98 1.68 16.98 9.62
CA TYR A 98 2.91 17.09 10.39
C TYR A 98 3.45 18.51 10.33
N ASP A 99 3.78 19.03 11.51
CA ASP A 99 4.65 20.18 11.68
C ASP A 99 5.69 19.87 12.78
N SER A 100 6.64 20.77 13.00
CA SER A 100 7.75 20.54 13.94
C SER A 100 7.33 20.28 15.39
N ASN A 101 6.10 20.62 15.78
CA ASN A 101 5.60 20.55 17.15
C ASN A 101 4.41 19.61 17.32
N HIS A 102 3.78 19.20 16.21
CA HIS A 102 2.54 18.45 16.26
C HIS A 102 2.39 17.55 15.04
N PHE A 103 1.81 16.36 15.21
CA PHE A 103 1.33 15.53 14.12
C PHE A 103 -0.02 14.91 14.47
N ASP A 104 -0.85 14.70 13.45
CA ASP A 104 -2.20 14.19 13.58
C ASP A 104 -2.57 13.28 12.41
N LEU A 105 -3.11 12.12 12.73
CA LEU A 105 -3.72 11.20 11.77
C LEU A 105 -5.23 11.23 11.97
N ARG A 106 -5.98 11.69 10.96
CA ARG A 106 -7.43 11.76 11.04
C ARG A 106 -8.13 11.30 9.78
N SER A 107 -9.39 10.94 9.92
CA SER A 107 -10.28 10.69 8.80
C SER A 107 -11.32 11.81 8.65
N PHE A 108 -11.82 11.93 7.43
CA PHE A 108 -12.95 12.84 7.11
C PHE A 108 -13.89 12.13 6.13
N VAL A 109 -15.16 12.53 6.11
CA VAL A 109 -16.14 11.99 5.18
C VAL A 109 -15.89 12.57 3.79
N ILE A 110 -15.95 11.69 2.78
CA ILE A 110 -15.81 12.04 1.37
C ILE A 110 -17.17 12.44 0.79
#